data_31c0b2d7ccae812e1b9b07c68fbbff41
#
_entry.id   31c0b2d7ccae812e1b9b07c68fbbff41
#
_cell.length_a   1.000
_cell.length_b   1.000
_cell.length_c   1.000
_cell.angle_alpha   90.00
_cell.angle_beta   90.00
_cell.angle_gamma   90.00
#
_symmetry.space_group_name_H-M   'P 1'
#
loop_
_entity.id
_entity.type
_entity.pdbx_description
1 polymer ?
#
loop_
_entity_poly.entity_id
_entity_poly.type
_entity_poly.pdbx_seq_one_letter_code
_entity_poly.pdbx_strand_id
1 'polypeptide(L)'
;GNPPWEKTRFEERKFFSCYEPQISKFAKKDDREQAINELSDTWPELSKWVTELSNDYKVMRSKVYKHPFIKHAVSGELNTYVLFTELAYSLLSETGICSLIVKSTLATAPVHKGLWSYLLREKALVALYFFENKHKIFNIDSRERFAVITMSKIKQASFAFSAGLLAPADMYACSEVIVNESDVVAINPFTKMIPNVSCTEDLKVLVEIHNRLPLFQEVYPNCHFGRLIHLTAHAKQIDTVQKDDNIPVYEGKFIEQYDGRYSTFAGMSDSKKYAAKATATKNVEKEGIKPLPESRFFVERNLWDKYTAQYNEAYSLCWRSLTSPTNARTTIAMILPSCPTCQSIQMLQTDNMQDLLMMLALFNSLPFDYFVRLKMPGIDLTQSVIKQIPVPSRASYDQQLCFNKKTCTLKNHIFSCVYYLLKNEDRLEGLLKNIENEVYALDADLTFIEVRKMLDMLYAKAYDLSDQAYDEMQSTFPKY
;
A
#
# COMPACT_ATOMS: atom_id res chain seq x y z
N GLY A 1 -4.28 27.85 12.92
CA GLY A 1 -3.33 28.32 11.90
C GLY A 1 -3.21 27.35 10.72
N ASN A 2 -2.60 27.81 9.64
CA ASN A 2 -2.28 26.99 8.47
C ASN A 2 -0.78 27.15 8.19
N PRO A 3 0.09 26.28 8.75
CA PRO A 3 1.52 26.34 8.49
C PRO A 3 1.82 25.95 7.04
N PRO A 4 2.98 26.34 6.47
CA PRO A 4 3.36 25.94 5.12
C PRO A 4 3.50 24.42 5.00
N TRP A 5 3.20 23.86 3.81
CA TRP A 5 3.28 22.43 3.51
C TRP A 5 4.43 22.10 2.57
N GLU A 6 5.61 22.55 2.90
CA GLU A 6 6.78 22.45 2.06
C GLU A 6 7.78 21.42 2.59
N LYS A 7 8.49 20.78 1.66
CA LYS A 7 9.61 19.92 1.99
C LYS A 7 10.84 20.78 2.30
N THR A 8 11.56 20.42 3.36
CA THR A 8 12.78 21.14 3.75
C THR A 8 14.00 20.60 3.03
N ARG A 9 13.93 20.56 1.70
CA ARG A 9 15.06 20.18 0.84
C ARG A 9 15.07 21.01 -0.42
N PHE A 10 16.25 21.15 -1.04
CA PHE A 10 16.35 21.73 -2.37
C PHE A 10 15.62 20.86 -3.40
N GLU A 11 14.64 21.42 -4.08
CA GLU A 11 13.87 20.74 -5.13
C GLU A 11 14.40 21.13 -6.51
N GLU A 12 15.43 20.42 -6.98
CA GLU A 12 16.13 20.66 -8.25
C GLU A 12 15.17 20.92 -9.42
N ARG A 13 14.21 20.03 -9.66
CA ARG A 13 13.28 20.16 -10.78
C ARG A 13 12.43 21.43 -10.71
N LYS A 14 11.97 21.80 -9.53
CA LYS A 14 11.16 23.02 -9.31
C LYS A 14 12.02 24.26 -9.55
N PHE A 15 13.21 24.29 -8.99
CA PHE A 15 14.17 25.37 -9.19
C PHE A 15 14.53 25.54 -10.67
N PHE A 16 15.02 24.49 -11.31
CA PHE A 16 15.46 24.54 -12.70
C PHE A 16 14.31 24.71 -13.71
N SER A 17 13.06 24.42 -13.34
CA SER A 17 11.92 24.75 -14.20
C SER A 17 11.76 26.25 -14.44
N CYS A 18 12.27 27.08 -13.52
CA CYS A 18 12.23 28.56 -13.62
C CYS A 18 13.48 29.13 -14.23
N TYR A 19 14.65 28.54 -13.98
CA TYR A 19 15.95 29.19 -14.33
C TYR A 19 16.66 28.49 -15.50
N GLU A 20 16.62 27.18 -15.61
CA GLU A 20 17.19 26.41 -16.73
C GLU A 20 16.26 25.20 -17.04
N PRO A 21 15.17 25.44 -17.79
CA PRO A 21 14.14 24.43 -18.03
C PRO A 21 14.64 23.14 -18.67
N GLN A 22 15.77 23.17 -19.40
CA GLN A 22 16.34 21.98 -20.02
C GLN A 22 16.77 20.97 -18.96
N ILE A 23 17.40 21.42 -17.86
CA ILE A 23 17.84 20.59 -16.73
C ILE A 23 16.63 19.93 -16.06
N SER A 24 15.52 20.65 -15.91
CA SER A 24 14.30 20.11 -15.29
C SER A 24 13.66 18.98 -16.08
N LYS A 25 13.87 18.91 -17.40
CA LYS A 25 13.28 17.92 -18.33
C LYS A 25 14.00 16.57 -18.29
N PHE A 26 15.24 16.48 -17.82
CA PHE A 26 15.94 15.22 -17.75
C PHE A 26 15.18 14.23 -16.87
N ALA A 27 14.83 13.07 -17.42
CA ALA A 27 14.08 12.02 -16.74
C ALA A 27 14.93 11.35 -15.65
N LYS A 28 16.19 11.06 -15.96
CA LYS A 28 17.14 10.41 -15.05
C LYS A 28 17.80 11.44 -14.12
N LYS A 29 18.07 10.99 -12.89
CA LYS A 29 18.74 11.81 -11.88
C LYS A 29 20.20 12.09 -12.26
N ASP A 30 20.88 11.08 -12.75
CA ASP A 30 22.29 11.14 -13.12
C ASP A 30 22.53 12.17 -14.24
N ASP A 31 21.66 12.19 -15.28
CA ASP A 31 21.72 13.16 -16.38
C ASP A 31 21.54 14.59 -15.86
N ARG A 32 20.65 14.80 -14.85
CA ARG A 32 20.47 16.10 -14.22
C ARG A 32 21.69 16.51 -13.39
N GLU A 33 22.23 15.60 -12.58
CA GLU A 33 23.43 15.85 -11.77
C GLU A 33 24.62 16.21 -12.65
N GLN A 34 24.80 15.53 -13.78
CA GLN A 34 25.81 15.88 -14.76
C GLN A 34 25.59 17.29 -15.33
N ALA A 35 24.38 17.59 -15.80
CA ALA A 35 24.05 18.91 -16.34
C ALA A 35 24.20 20.04 -15.29
N ILE A 36 23.89 19.76 -14.02
CA ILE A 36 24.10 20.71 -12.91
C ILE A 36 25.59 20.94 -12.67
N ASN A 37 26.42 19.90 -12.77
CA ASN A 37 27.87 20.04 -12.64
C ASN A 37 28.47 20.85 -13.80
N GLU A 38 27.97 20.70 -15.03
CA GLU A 38 28.40 21.45 -16.20
C GLU A 38 28.02 22.94 -16.11
N LEU A 39 27.10 23.35 -15.23
CA LEU A 39 26.80 24.75 -14.99
C LEU A 39 27.99 25.53 -14.44
N SER A 40 28.96 24.88 -13.79
CA SER A 40 30.18 25.56 -13.32
C SER A 40 30.95 26.21 -14.46
N ASP A 41 30.90 25.63 -15.65
CA ASP A 41 31.60 26.11 -16.85
C ASP A 41 30.72 26.97 -17.74
N THR A 42 29.40 26.66 -17.81
CA THR A 42 28.47 27.33 -18.73
C THR A 42 27.75 28.53 -18.08
N TRP A 43 27.44 28.45 -16.79
CA TRP A 43 26.77 29.50 -16.02
C TRP A 43 27.23 29.51 -14.55
N PRO A 44 28.46 30.03 -14.26
CA PRO A 44 29.06 29.96 -12.93
C PRO A 44 28.24 30.60 -11.81
N GLU A 45 27.52 31.72 -12.12
CA GLU A 45 26.66 32.39 -11.12
C GLU A 45 25.48 31.53 -10.70
N LEU A 46 24.82 30.84 -11.64
CA LEU A 46 23.72 29.92 -11.32
C LEU A 46 24.24 28.72 -10.55
N SER A 47 25.40 28.16 -10.93
CA SER A 47 26.05 27.06 -10.21
C SER A 47 26.35 27.42 -8.76
N LYS A 48 26.91 28.61 -8.54
CA LYS A 48 27.19 29.13 -7.20
C LYS A 48 25.89 29.26 -6.39
N TRP A 49 24.86 29.86 -6.96
CA TRP A 49 23.57 30.03 -6.28
C TRP A 49 22.91 28.68 -5.90
N VAL A 50 22.92 27.71 -6.78
CA VAL A 50 22.42 26.35 -6.50
C VAL A 50 23.18 25.71 -5.34
N THR A 51 24.51 25.87 -5.32
CA THR A 51 25.36 25.35 -4.25
C THR A 51 25.06 26.04 -2.91
N GLU A 52 24.91 27.34 -2.89
CA GLU A 52 24.55 28.13 -1.70
C GLU A 52 23.19 27.71 -1.16
N LEU A 53 22.13 27.62 -2.01
CA LEU A 53 20.81 27.16 -1.62
C LEU A 53 20.83 25.74 -1.06
N SER A 54 21.55 24.82 -1.72
CA SER A 54 21.68 23.44 -1.24
C SER A 54 22.32 23.39 0.14
N ASN A 55 23.34 24.22 0.38
CA ASN A 55 24.01 24.32 1.68
C ASN A 55 23.12 24.95 2.75
N ASP A 56 22.32 25.96 2.40
CA ASP A 56 21.37 26.59 3.31
C ASP A 56 20.34 25.58 3.80
N TYR A 57 19.81 24.73 2.91
CA TYR A 57 18.92 23.64 3.31
C TYR A 57 19.61 22.64 4.25
N LYS A 58 20.89 22.30 4.02
CA LYS A 58 21.65 21.41 4.92
C LYS A 58 21.84 22.05 6.30
N VAL A 59 22.22 23.32 6.34
CA VAL A 59 22.40 24.09 7.58
C VAL A 59 21.07 24.18 8.35
N MET A 60 19.98 24.55 7.65
CA MET A 60 18.64 24.60 8.23
C MET A 60 18.25 23.25 8.84
N ARG A 61 18.42 22.14 8.11
CA ARG A 61 18.16 20.79 8.64
C ARG A 61 18.97 20.52 9.90
N SER A 62 20.27 20.83 9.91
CA SER A 62 21.12 20.64 11.09
C SER A 62 20.62 21.46 12.30
N LYS A 63 20.13 22.67 12.09
CA LYS A 63 19.52 23.51 13.15
C LYS A 63 18.22 22.89 13.65
N VAL A 64 17.36 22.39 12.76
CA VAL A 64 16.10 21.72 13.12
C VAL A 64 16.36 20.49 13.98
N TYR A 65 17.32 19.64 13.62
CA TYR A 65 17.69 18.47 14.41
C TYR A 65 18.21 18.78 15.83
N LYS A 66 18.73 19.96 16.02
CA LYS A 66 19.27 20.46 17.31
C LYS A 66 18.28 21.35 18.06
N HIS A 67 17.08 21.59 17.51
CA HIS A 67 16.14 22.53 18.08
C HIS A 67 15.54 21.96 19.39
N PRO A 68 15.51 22.74 20.50
CA PRO A 68 15.09 22.23 21.82
C PRO A 68 13.63 21.78 21.88
N PHE A 69 12.75 22.38 21.07
CA PHE A 69 11.30 22.11 21.05
C PHE A 69 10.86 21.19 19.90
N ILE A 70 11.79 20.68 19.07
CA ILE A 70 11.48 19.80 17.93
C ILE A 70 12.33 18.53 18.09
N LYS A 71 11.71 17.46 18.57
CA LYS A 71 12.38 16.18 18.88
C LYS A 71 11.75 15.00 18.16
N HIS A 72 10.45 15.04 17.90
CA HIS A 72 9.65 13.93 17.39
C HIS A 72 9.28 14.10 15.90
N ALA A 73 9.32 15.34 15.40
CA ALA A 73 9.04 15.69 13.99
C ALA A 73 10.23 15.48 13.04
N VAL A 74 11.35 14.95 13.52
CA VAL A 74 12.64 14.88 12.80
C VAL A 74 12.89 13.53 12.12
N SER A 75 11.85 12.75 11.86
CA SER A 75 11.94 11.44 11.18
C SER A 75 11.75 11.57 9.66
N GLY A 76 12.59 10.88 8.89
CA GLY A 76 12.47 10.81 7.42
C GLY A 76 12.66 12.14 6.70
N GLU A 77 11.83 12.40 5.68
CA GLU A 77 11.84 13.67 4.94
C GLU A 77 11.14 14.74 5.75
N LEU A 78 11.87 15.79 6.13
CA LEU A 78 11.32 16.87 6.93
C LEU A 78 10.31 17.70 6.12
N ASN A 79 9.13 17.93 6.72
CA ASN A 79 8.07 18.77 6.18
C ASN A 79 7.75 19.89 7.18
N THR A 80 7.58 21.09 6.68
CA THR A 80 7.35 22.26 7.53
C THR A 80 6.10 22.12 8.40
N TYR A 81 4.97 21.62 7.88
CA TYR A 81 3.75 21.47 8.70
C TYR A 81 3.97 20.53 9.88
N VAL A 82 4.82 19.48 9.77
CA VAL A 82 5.13 18.57 10.87
C VAL A 82 5.94 19.27 11.95
N LEU A 83 6.97 20.04 11.53
CA LEU A 83 7.80 20.83 12.42
C LEU A 83 6.98 21.89 13.17
N PHE A 84 6.12 22.61 12.46
CA PHE A 84 5.24 23.63 13.05
C PHE A 84 4.20 23.02 13.99
N THR A 85 3.73 21.80 13.75
CA THR A 85 2.81 21.12 14.65
C THR A 85 3.46 20.83 16.01
N GLU A 86 4.70 20.30 16.00
CA GLU A 86 5.41 20.04 17.26
C GLU A 86 5.77 21.35 17.96
N LEU A 87 6.24 22.36 17.24
CA LEU A 87 6.58 23.65 17.77
C LEU A 87 5.36 24.33 18.42
N ALA A 88 4.22 24.35 17.71
CA ALA A 88 2.98 24.94 18.23
C ALA A 88 2.54 24.26 19.51
N TYR A 89 2.55 22.92 19.56
CA TYR A 89 2.22 22.18 20.77
C TYR A 89 3.22 22.48 21.91
N SER A 90 4.51 22.58 21.61
CA SER A 90 5.54 22.85 22.62
C SER A 90 5.41 24.24 23.26
N LEU A 91 4.91 25.21 22.50
CA LEU A 91 4.73 26.59 22.93
C LEU A 91 3.39 26.87 23.63
N LEU A 92 2.48 25.89 23.69
CA LEU A 92 1.22 26.07 24.42
C LEU A 92 1.47 26.27 25.91
N SER A 93 0.69 27.18 26.52
CA SER A 93 0.54 27.25 27.97
C SER A 93 -0.19 26.01 28.50
N GLU A 94 -0.16 25.78 29.82
CA GLU A 94 -0.75 24.61 30.47
C GLU A 94 -2.26 24.42 30.18
N THR A 95 -2.99 25.50 29.92
CA THR A 95 -4.41 25.49 29.55
C THR A 95 -4.66 25.84 28.09
N GLY A 96 -3.57 25.95 27.30
CA GLY A 96 -3.63 26.41 25.92
C GLY A 96 -4.27 25.37 24.98
N ILE A 97 -4.91 25.89 23.94
CA ILE A 97 -5.48 25.10 22.83
C ILE A 97 -4.93 25.64 21.51
N CYS A 98 -4.58 24.78 20.60
CA CYS A 98 -4.10 25.11 19.28
C CYS A 98 -4.82 24.26 18.22
N SER A 99 -5.31 24.91 17.16
CA SER A 99 -5.84 24.21 15.98
C SER A 99 -5.03 24.57 14.76
N LEU A 100 -4.62 23.55 13.99
CA LEU A 100 -3.83 23.69 12.78
C LEU A 100 -4.46 22.95 11.59
N ILE A 101 -4.35 23.54 10.41
CA ILE A 101 -4.65 22.87 9.15
C ILE A 101 -3.34 22.26 8.62
N VAL A 102 -3.28 20.95 8.50
CA VAL A 102 -2.08 20.22 8.11
C VAL A 102 -2.43 19.13 7.09
N LYS A 103 -1.45 18.52 6.43
CA LYS A 103 -1.73 17.34 5.61
C LYS A 103 -2.21 16.19 6.50
N SER A 104 -3.24 15.44 6.07
CA SER A 104 -3.75 14.27 6.78
C SER A 104 -2.67 13.19 7.01
N THR A 105 -1.62 13.21 6.19
CA THR A 105 -0.45 12.33 6.34
C THR A 105 0.26 12.48 7.68
N LEU A 106 0.08 13.58 8.41
CA LEU A 106 0.56 13.71 9.80
C LEU A 106 0.09 12.55 10.68
N ALA A 107 -1.17 12.14 10.52
CA ALA A 107 -1.80 11.10 11.33
C ALA A 107 -1.86 9.73 10.63
N THR A 108 -1.67 9.68 9.30
CA THR A 108 -1.86 8.45 8.52
C THR A 108 -0.57 7.85 7.93
N ALA A 109 0.51 8.65 7.80
CA ALA A 109 1.75 8.17 7.17
C ALA A 109 2.81 7.73 8.20
N PRO A 110 3.34 6.49 8.11
CA PRO A 110 4.31 5.95 9.09
C PRO A 110 5.57 6.80 9.27
N VAL A 111 5.95 7.61 8.27
CA VAL A 111 7.10 8.53 8.38
C VAL A 111 6.92 9.55 9.50
N HIS A 112 5.69 9.89 9.88
CA HIS A 112 5.37 10.84 10.96
C HIS A 112 5.04 10.16 12.29
N LYS A 113 5.26 8.84 12.41
CA LYS A 113 4.99 8.06 13.62
C LYS A 113 5.60 8.67 14.88
N GLY A 114 6.79 9.27 14.79
CA GLY A 114 7.47 9.90 15.93
C GLY A 114 6.62 10.96 16.62
N LEU A 115 6.21 11.98 15.87
CA LEU A 115 5.36 13.06 16.38
C LEU A 115 3.95 12.57 16.73
N TRP A 116 3.34 11.77 15.86
CA TRP A 116 2.00 11.26 16.08
C TRP A 116 1.89 10.45 17.38
N SER A 117 2.81 9.49 17.59
CA SER A 117 2.84 8.70 18.83
C SER A 117 3.15 9.54 20.07
N TYR A 118 3.93 10.60 19.92
CA TYR A 118 4.17 11.55 21.01
C TYR A 118 2.87 12.26 21.40
N LEU A 119 2.13 12.83 20.45
CA LEU A 119 0.86 13.52 20.72
C LEU A 119 -0.20 12.59 21.33
N LEU A 120 -0.29 11.34 20.88
CA LEU A 120 -1.18 10.33 21.46
C LEU A 120 -0.80 10.03 22.92
N ARG A 121 0.47 9.73 23.20
CA ARG A 121 0.96 9.41 24.55
C ARG A 121 0.80 10.58 25.52
N GLU A 122 1.02 11.80 25.06
CA GLU A 122 0.77 13.01 25.86
C GLU A 122 -0.72 13.27 26.06
N LYS A 123 -1.62 12.51 25.42
CA LYS A 123 -3.06 12.74 25.42
C LYS A 123 -3.41 14.16 24.99
N ALA A 124 -2.69 14.65 23.99
CA ALA A 124 -2.75 16.04 23.54
C ALA A 124 -3.91 16.33 22.58
N LEU A 125 -4.49 15.31 21.96
CA LEU A 125 -5.48 15.47 20.90
C LEU A 125 -6.87 15.76 21.49
N VAL A 126 -7.49 16.83 21.02
CA VAL A 126 -8.88 17.22 21.31
C VAL A 126 -9.80 16.78 20.19
N ALA A 127 -9.39 17.07 18.93
CA ALA A 127 -10.16 16.72 17.74
C ALA A 127 -9.25 16.54 16.52
N LEU A 128 -9.71 15.70 15.59
CA LEU A 128 -9.05 15.45 14.32
C LEU A 128 -10.10 15.27 13.22
N TYR A 129 -10.16 16.19 12.27
CA TYR A 129 -11.13 16.19 11.18
C TYR A 129 -10.42 16.06 9.85
N PHE A 130 -10.74 15.03 9.06
CA PHE A 130 -10.14 14.78 7.74
C PHE A 130 -11.01 15.31 6.62
N PHE A 131 -10.40 16.12 5.77
CA PHE A 131 -10.99 16.72 4.59
C PHE A 131 -10.42 16.17 3.30
N GLU A 132 -11.25 16.06 2.28
CA GLU A 132 -10.84 15.83 0.90
C GLU A 132 -10.93 17.15 0.11
N ASN A 133 -9.89 17.47 -0.66
CA ASN A 133 -9.87 18.71 -1.46
C ASN A 133 -10.63 18.59 -2.79
N LYS A 134 -11.59 17.67 -2.88
CA LYS A 134 -12.39 17.43 -4.11
C LYS A 134 -13.12 18.68 -4.60
N HIS A 135 -13.64 19.48 -3.69
CA HIS A 135 -14.32 20.75 -3.97
C HIS A 135 -13.35 21.95 -4.00
N LYS A 136 -12.05 21.70 -4.05
CA LYS A 136 -11.01 22.76 -4.12
C LYS A 136 -11.14 23.83 -3.02
N ILE A 137 -11.31 23.41 -1.79
CA ILE A 137 -11.22 24.30 -0.61
C ILE A 137 -9.90 25.09 -0.64
N PHE A 138 -8.81 24.41 -1.06
CA PHE A 138 -7.53 25.02 -1.37
C PHE A 138 -7.21 24.87 -2.86
N ASN A 139 -6.52 25.87 -3.45
CA ASN A 139 -6.07 25.82 -4.85
C ASN A 139 -4.83 24.93 -5.02
N ILE A 140 -4.96 23.66 -4.67
CA ILE A 140 -3.96 22.60 -4.81
C ILE A 140 -4.59 21.41 -5.54
N ASP A 141 -3.85 20.30 -5.70
CA ASP A 141 -4.39 19.06 -6.31
C ASP A 141 -5.65 18.62 -5.57
N SER A 142 -6.70 18.30 -6.32
CA SER A 142 -7.99 17.85 -5.75
C SER A 142 -7.92 16.50 -5.04
N ARG A 143 -6.85 15.73 -5.25
CA ARG A 143 -6.56 14.44 -4.58
C ARG A 143 -5.89 14.61 -3.21
N GLU A 144 -5.40 15.81 -2.91
CA GLU A 144 -4.78 16.08 -1.60
C GLU A 144 -5.84 16.01 -0.50
N ARG A 145 -5.44 15.39 0.61
CA ARG A 145 -6.23 15.33 1.84
C ARG A 145 -5.54 16.13 2.93
N PHE A 146 -6.31 16.86 3.67
CA PHE A 146 -5.81 17.63 4.81
C PHE A 146 -6.63 17.37 6.07
N ALA A 147 -6.11 17.81 7.18
CA ALA A 147 -6.74 17.63 8.48
C ALA A 147 -6.78 18.96 9.24
N VAL A 148 -7.84 19.16 9.99
CA VAL A 148 -7.84 20.09 11.11
C VAL A 148 -7.50 19.29 12.37
N ILE A 149 -6.33 19.57 12.95
CA ILE A 149 -5.89 18.96 14.21
C ILE A 149 -5.99 19.98 15.33
N THR A 150 -6.71 19.63 16.38
CA THR A 150 -6.82 20.45 17.60
C THR A 150 -6.11 19.77 18.75
N MET A 151 -5.22 20.50 19.40
CA MET A 151 -4.35 20.00 20.47
C MET A 151 -4.46 20.88 21.72
N SER A 152 -4.29 20.29 22.91
CA SER A 152 -4.27 20.97 24.20
C SER A 152 -3.18 20.39 25.11
N LYS A 153 -2.70 21.19 26.08
CA LYS A 153 -1.89 20.70 27.20
C LYS A 153 -2.74 20.04 28.29
N ILE A 154 -4.02 20.36 28.35
CA ILE A 154 -4.96 19.62 29.20
C ILE A 154 -5.15 18.24 28.62
N LYS A 155 -4.77 17.22 29.37
CA LYS A 155 -4.79 15.83 28.93
C LYS A 155 -6.21 15.36 28.63
N GLN A 156 -6.40 14.79 27.42
CA GLN A 156 -7.65 14.24 26.92
C GLN A 156 -7.62 12.71 27.02
N ALA A 157 -8.65 12.09 27.61
CA ALA A 157 -8.78 10.63 27.62
C ALA A 157 -9.05 10.06 26.22
N SER A 158 -9.71 10.86 25.37
CA SER A 158 -10.11 10.54 24.00
C SER A 158 -10.20 11.84 23.20
N PHE A 159 -10.30 11.73 21.89
CA PHE A 159 -10.49 12.87 20.98
C PHE A 159 -11.60 12.59 19.99
N ALA A 160 -12.26 13.67 19.52
CA ALA A 160 -13.27 13.59 18.47
C ALA A 160 -12.58 13.34 17.11
N PHE A 161 -13.13 12.43 16.32
CA PHE A 161 -12.67 12.13 14.97
C PHE A 161 -13.82 12.15 13.98
N SER A 162 -13.59 12.75 12.80
CA SER A 162 -14.46 12.61 11.65
C SER A 162 -13.64 12.59 10.36
N ALA A 163 -14.17 11.98 9.30
CA ALA A 163 -13.51 11.85 8.02
C ALA A 163 -14.50 12.04 6.85
N GLY A 164 -13.94 12.28 5.65
CA GLY A 164 -14.74 12.43 4.43
C GLY A 164 -15.37 13.81 4.25
N LEU A 165 -14.95 14.81 5.03
CA LEU A 165 -15.49 16.17 4.96
C LEU A 165 -15.09 16.84 3.62
N LEU A 166 -16.05 17.50 2.97
CA LEU A 166 -15.88 18.14 1.65
C LEU A 166 -15.95 19.66 1.69
N ALA A 167 -16.52 20.21 2.78
CA ALA A 167 -16.64 21.65 2.99
C ALA A 167 -16.44 22.01 4.48
N PRO A 168 -16.00 23.23 4.81
CA PRO A 168 -15.84 23.66 6.20
C PRO A 168 -17.14 23.56 7.02
N ALA A 169 -18.30 23.74 6.39
CA ALA A 169 -19.60 23.62 7.04
C ALA A 169 -19.90 22.20 7.54
N ASP A 170 -19.29 21.18 6.93
CA ASP A 170 -19.51 19.78 7.32
C ASP A 170 -19.04 19.51 8.77
N MET A 171 -18.08 20.30 9.30
CA MET A 171 -17.63 20.18 10.69
C MET A 171 -18.75 20.40 11.73
N TYR A 172 -19.80 21.14 11.35
CA TYR A 172 -20.93 21.43 12.27
C TYR A 172 -22.02 20.36 12.20
N ALA A 173 -22.00 19.52 11.16
CA ALA A 173 -23.06 18.55 10.90
C ALA A 173 -22.54 17.10 10.83
N CYS A 174 -21.21 16.88 10.92
CA CYS A 174 -20.64 15.55 10.82
C CYS A 174 -20.93 14.71 12.07
N SER A 175 -21.10 13.41 11.86
CA SER A 175 -21.01 12.46 12.98
C SER A 175 -19.55 12.33 13.41
N GLU A 176 -19.34 12.31 14.72
CA GLU A 176 -18.05 12.15 15.34
C GLU A 176 -17.92 10.76 15.98
N VAL A 177 -16.72 10.20 15.88
CA VAL A 177 -16.30 9.05 16.69
C VAL A 177 -15.39 9.56 17.81
N ILE A 178 -15.63 9.06 18.98
CA ILE A 178 -14.70 9.27 20.10
C ILE A 178 -13.63 8.17 20.04
N VAL A 179 -12.39 8.57 19.85
CA VAL A 179 -11.23 7.69 19.68
C VAL A 179 -10.29 7.85 20.86
N ASN A 180 -9.77 6.77 21.37
CA ASN A 180 -8.72 6.78 22.39
C ASN A 180 -7.41 6.15 21.86
N GLU A 181 -6.33 6.27 22.60
CA GLU A 181 -5.02 5.72 22.21
C GLU A 181 -5.08 4.19 22.04
N SER A 182 -5.82 3.47 22.90
CA SER A 182 -5.92 2.01 22.80
C SER A 182 -6.60 1.54 21.52
N ASP A 183 -7.60 2.28 21.02
CA ASP A 183 -8.24 1.97 19.74
C ASP A 183 -7.25 2.09 18.57
N VAL A 184 -6.47 3.19 18.56
CA VAL A 184 -5.43 3.39 17.51
C VAL A 184 -4.38 2.30 17.57
N VAL A 185 -3.95 1.91 18.77
CA VAL A 185 -2.94 0.86 18.98
C VAL A 185 -3.50 -0.51 18.61
N ALA A 186 -4.76 -0.82 18.93
CA ALA A 186 -5.40 -2.08 18.55
C ALA A 186 -5.47 -2.22 17.02
N ILE A 187 -5.89 -1.17 16.32
CA ILE A 187 -6.02 -1.19 14.87
C ILE A 187 -4.65 -1.24 14.18
N ASN A 188 -3.68 -0.45 14.63
CA ASN A 188 -2.36 -0.32 13.99
C ASN A 188 -1.20 -0.45 15.00
N PRO A 189 -0.96 -1.62 15.60
CA PRO A 189 0.00 -1.78 16.69
C PRO A 189 1.45 -1.44 16.29
N PHE A 190 1.83 -1.68 15.02
CA PHE A 190 3.19 -1.41 14.56
C PHE A 190 3.42 0.04 14.17
N THR A 191 2.43 0.68 13.56
CA THR A 191 2.55 2.05 13.06
C THR A 191 1.96 3.08 14.00
N LYS A 192 0.94 2.70 14.79
CA LYS A 192 0.13 3.58 15.65
C LYS A 192 -0.51 4.75 14.90
N MET A 193 -0.69 4.61 13.58
CA MET A 193 -1.32 5.65 12.77
C MET A 193 -2.84 5.48 12.74
N ILE A 194 -3.57 6.57 12.52
CA ILE A 194 -5.01 6.51 12.27
C ILE A 194 -5.26 5.78 10.95
N PRO A 195 -6.22 4.85 10.86
CA PRO A 195 -6.62 4.25 9.61
C PRO A 195 -7.24 5.29 8.66
N ASN A 196 -7.14 5.01 7.35
CA ASN A 196 -7.66 5.91 6.32
C ASN A 196 -9.16 5.71 6.10
N VAL A 197 -9.95 5.82 7.16
CA VAL A 197 -11.40 5.64 7.09
C VAL A 197 -12.09 6.81 6.39
N SER A 198 -13.23 6.51 5.76
CA SER A 198 -14.07 7.49 5.04
C SER A 198 -15.26 7.95 5.86
N CYS A 199 -15.66 7.19 6.86
CA CYS A 199 -16.76 7.50 7.76
C CYS A 199 -16.49 6.95 9.17
N THR A 200 -17.34 7.34 10.06
CA THR A 200 -17.32 6.97 11.47
C THR A 200 -17.51 5.48 11.71
N GLU A 201 -18.42 4.88 10.99
CA GLU A 201 -18.80 3.48 11.10
C GLU A 201 -17.63 2.57 10.74
N ASP A 202 -16.85 2.92 9.74
CA ASP A 202 -15.62 2.19 9.35
C ASP A 202 -14.65 2.03 10.52
N LEU A 203 -14.50 3.06 11.36
CA LEU A 203 -13.62 2.98 12.53
C LEU A 203 -14.16 2.03 13.59
N LYS A 204 -15.48 2.05 13.86
CA LYS A 204 -16.12 1.12 14.79
C LYS A 204 -15.91 -0.32 14.36
N VAL A 205 -16.16 -0.59 13.07
CA VAL A 205 -15.94 -1.93 12.49
C VAL A 205 -14.48 -2.36 12.65
N LEU A 206 -13.53 -1.45 12.41
CA LEU A 206 -12.11 -1.77 12.60
C LEU A 206 -11.76 -2.08 14.05
N VAL A 207 -12.27 -1.32 15.01
CA VAL A 207 -12.05 -1.58 16.46
C VAL A 207 -12.61 -2.97 16.81
N GLU A 208 -13.84 -3.25 16.43
CA GLU A 208 -14.50 -4.52 16.71
C GLU A 208 -13.74 -5.71 16.14
N ILE A 209 -13.40 -5.67 14.86
CA ILE A 209 -12.74 -6.79 14.19
C ILE A 209 -11.33 -7.05 14.76
N HIS A 210 -10.58 -6.00 15.13
CA HIS A 210 -9.25 -6.14 15.71
C HIS A 210 -9.27 -6.66 17.15
N ASN A 211 -10.36 -6.44 17.87
CA ASN A 211 -10.56 -7.04 19.19
C ASN A 211 -10.95 -8.52 19.11
N ARG A 212 -11.48 -8.96 17.99
CA ARG A 212 -12.02 -10.32 17.80
C ARG A 212 -11.05 -11.26 17.06
N LEU A 213 -10.28 -10.76 16.09
CA LEU A 213 -9.45 -11.57 15.22
C LEU A 213 -7.96 -11.23 15.37
N PRO A 214 -7.09 -12.26 15.24
CA PRO A 214 -5.64 -12.07 15.23
C PRO A 214 -5.19 -11.33 13.96
N LEU A 215 -4.00 -10.73 14.04
CA LEU A 215 -3.37 -10.09 12.89
C LEU A 215 -2.74 -11.12 11.94
N PHE A 216 -2.62 -10.76 10.67
CA PHE A 216 -1.95 -11.59 9.66
C PHE A 216 -0.58 -12.11 10.14
N GLN A 217 0.26 -11.21 10.70
CA GLN A 217 1.59 -11.57 11.20
C GLN A 217 1.56 -12.57 12.37
N GLU A 218 0.47 -12.62 13.13
CA GLU A 218 0.31 -13.56 14.26
C GLU A 218 -0.14 -14.94 13.77
N VAL A 219 -1.01 -15.00 12.75
CA VAL A 219 -1.47 -16.25 12.15
C VAL A 219 -0.40 -16.89 11.26
N TYR A 220 0.39 -16.05 10.56
CA TYR A 220 1.43 -16.45 9.61
C TYR A 220 2.80 -15.85 9.98
N PRO A 221 3.36 -16.21 11.15
CA PRO A 221 4.61 -15.60 11.66
C PRO A 221 5.85 -15.92 10.82
N ASN A 222 5.85 -17.08 10.13
CA ASN A 222 6.99 -17.58 9.36
C ASN A 222 7.01 -17.10 7.90
N CYS A 223 6.14 -16.15 7.53
CA CYS A 223 6.15 -15.57 6.19
C CYS A 223 7.37 -14.67 5.98
N HIS A 224 8.12 -14.95 4.92
CA HIS A 224 9.28 -14.17 4.51
C HIS A 224 8.87 -13.17 3.43
N PHE A 225 8.76 -11.89 3.82
CA PHE A 225 8.31 -10.82 2.93
C PHE A 225 9.46 -10.25 2.11
N GLY A 226 9.21 -9.93 0.83
CA GLY A 226 10.18 -9.37 -0.09
C GLY A 226 9.61 -8.30 -1.02
N ARG A 227 10.52 -7.43 -1.50
CA ARG A 227 10.33 -6.52 -2.62
C ARG A 227 11.66 -6.48 -3.35
N LEU A 228 11.77 -7.19 -4.47
CA LEU A 228 13.06 -7.63 -4.97
C LEU A 228 13.78 -6.56 -5.81
N ILE A 229 13.39 -6.38 -7.06
CA ILE A 229 14.10 -5.52 -7.99
C ILE A 229 13.52 -4.11 -7.97
N HIS A 230 14.35 -3.11 -7.75
CA HIS A 230 13.96 -1.72 -7.86
C HIS A 230 14.56 -1.12 -9.14
N LEU A 231 13.74 -0.85 -10.14
CA LEU A 231 14.18 -0.44 -11.49
C LEU A 231 15.11 0.79 -11.49
N THR A 232 14.97 1.68 -10.51
CA THR A 232 15.87 2.85 -10.38
C THR A 232 17.15 2.51 -9.63
N ALA A 233 17.05 1.80 -8.50
CA ALA A 233 18.22 1.48 -7.67
C ALA A 233 19.16 0.47 -8.36
N HIS A 234 18.60 -0.46 -9.13
CA HIS A 234 19.36 -1.47 -9.88
C HIS A 234 19.52 -1.11 -11.37
N ALA A 235 19.37 0.16 -11.75
CA ALA A 235 19.33 0.59 -13.14
C ALA A 235 20.55 0.11 -13.98
N LYS A 236 21.73 -0.01 -13.35
CA LYS A 236 22.95 -0.50 -14.01
C LYS A 236 22.97 -2.01 -14.29
N GLN A 237 22.09 -2.78 -13.65
CA GLN A 237 21.95 -4.24 -13.76
C GLN A 237 20.67 -4.66 -14.47
N ILE A 238 19.97 -3.69 -15.10
CA ILE A 238 18.73 -3.90 -15.81
C ILE A 238 18.92 -3.58 -17.29
N ASP A 239 18.67 -4.57 -18.11
CA ASP A 239 18.64 -4.45 -19.57
C ASP A 239 17.21 -4.22 -20.08
N THR A 240 17.10 -3.62 -21.25
CA THR A 240 15.87 -3.50 -22.04
C THR A 240 15.83 -4.44 -23.23
N VAL A 241 16.91 -5.20 -23.43
CA VAL A 241 17.06 -6.20 -24.50
C VAL A 241 17.30 -7.55 -23.84
N GLN A 242 16.58 -8.57 -24.30
CA GLN A 242 16.81 -9.94 -23.85
C GLN A 242 18.16 -10.44 -24.36
N LYS A 243 18.94 -11.01 -23.47
CA LYS A 243 20.24 -11.67 -23.71
C LYS A 243 20.21 -13.07 -23.11
N ASP A 244 21.13 -13.94 -23.51
CA ASP A 244 21.17 -15.33 -23.03
C ASP A 244 21.36 -15.45 -21.51
N ASP A 245 22.07 -14.50 -20.91
CA ASP A 245 22.41 -14.50 -19.48
C ASP A 245 21.47 -13.68 -18.59
N ASN A 246 20.46 -13.04 -19.15
CA ASN A 246 19.52 -12.25 -18.36
C ASN A 246 18.14 -12.91 -18.21
N ILE A 247 17.43 -12.52 -17.15
CA ILE A 247 16.15 -13.11 -16.77
C ILE A 247 15.06 -12.03 -16.86
N PRO A 248 13.88 -12.33 -17.47
CA PRO A 248 12.80 -11.38 -17.57
C PRO A 248 12.24 -10.99 -16.21
N VAL A 249 11.96 -9.70 -16.02
CA VAL A 249 11.40 -9.13 -14.79
C VAL A 249 9.89 -9.11 -14.87
N TYR A 250 9.23 -9.63 -13.86
CA TYR A 250 7.78 -9.60 -13.72
C TYR A 250 7.30 -8.24 -13.19
N GLU A 251 6.31 -7.63 -13.85
CA GLU A 251 5.71 -6.36 -13.44
C GLU A 251 4.29 -6.56 -12.88
N GLY A 252 3.85 -5.70 -11.96
CA GLY A 252 2.53 -5.80 -11.33
C GLY A 252 1.36 -5.81 -12.31
N LYS A 253 1.51 -5.22 -13.50
CA LYS A 253 0.48 -5.25 -14.55
C LYS A 253 0.26 -6.63 -15.18
N PHE A 254 1.21 -7.55 -15.04
CA PHE A 254 1.09 -8.91 -15.57
C PHE A 254 0.21 -9.82 -14.72
N ILE A 255 -0.08 -9.44 -13.49
CA ILE A 255 -0.92 -10.22 -12.58
C ILE A 255 -2.31 -9.61 -12.44
N GLU A 256 -3.31 -10.49 -12.31
CA GLU A 256 -4.66 -10.19 -11.87
C GLU A 256 -5.05 -11.26 -10.82
N GLN A 257 -6.18 -11.11 -10.15
CA GLN A 257 -6.63 -12.11 -9.19
C GLN A 257 -6.72 -13.50 -9.85
N TYR A 258 -5.92 -14.43 -9.35
CA TYR A 258 -5.78 -15.81 -9.87
C TYR A 258 -5.27 -15.92 -11.32
N ASP A 259 -4.68 -14.87 -11.87
CA ASP A 259 -4.17 -14.85 -13.24
C ASP A 259 -2.77 -14.23 -13.26
N GLY A 260 -1.75 -15.05 -13.48
CA GLY A 260 -0.35 -14.63 -13.61
C GLY A 260 0.05 -14.25 -15.04
N ARG A 261 -0.87 -14.33 -16.01
CA ARG A 261 -0.62 -14.04 -17.43
C ARG A 261 -1.58 -13.00 -17.97
N TYR A 262 -2.08 -12.09 -17.09
CA TYR A 262 -3.18 -11.19 -17.39
C TYR A 262 -2.88 -10.21 -18.54
N SER A 263 -1.68 -9.62 -18.59
CA SER A 263 -1.30 -8.70 -19.65
C SER A 263 0.15 -8.88 -20.09
N THR A 264 0.50 -8.33 -21.26
CA THR A 264 1.79 -8.53 -21.90
C THR A 264 2.22 -7.28 -22.67
N PHE A 265 3.52 -7.14 -22.94
CA PHE A 265 4.06 -6.16 -23.88
C PHE A 265 4.29 -6.75 -25.28
N ALA A 266 3.90 -7.99 -25.52
CA ALA A 266 4.03 -8.64 -26.82
C ALA A 266 3.39 -7.81 -27.94
N GLY A 267 4.11 -7.68 -29.07
CA GLY A 267 3.66 -6.94 -30.25
C GLY A 267 3.64 -5.41 -30.12
N MET A 268 4.14 -4.84 -29.01
CA MET A 268 4.23 -3.39 -28.85
C MET A 268 5.53 -2.83 -29.46
N SER A 269 5.43 -1.68 -30.12
CA SER A 269 6.62 -0.94 -30.57
C SER A 269 7.41 -0.40 -29.38
N ASP A 270 8.73 -0.25 -29.50
CA ASP A 270 9.62 0.23 -28.43
C ASP A 270 9.22 1.61 -27.93
N SER A 271 8.77 2.50 -28.78
CA SER A 271 8.30 3.83 -28.38
C SER A 271 7.09 3.79 -27.41
N LYS A 272 6.20 2.81 -27.59
CA LYS A 272 5.07 2.57 -26.67
C LYS A 272 5.48 1.77 -25.45
N LYS A 273 6.31 0.75 -25.65
CA LYS A 273 6.80 -0.18 -24.62
C LYS A 273 7.58 0.55 -23.51
N TYR A 274 8.40 1.55 -23.87
CA TYR A 274 9.25 2.31 -22.96
C TYR A 274 8.73 3.72 -22.63
N ALA A 275 7.54 4.08 -23.08
CA ALA A 275 6.92 5.34 -22.68
C ALA A 275 6.76 5.44 -21.13
N ALA A 276 6.83 6.65 -20.58
CA ALA A 276 6.76 6.89 -19.13
C ALA A 276 5.50 6.31 -18.47
N LYS A 277 4.38 6.24 -19.22
CA LYS A 277 3.10 5.64 -18.78
C LYS A 277 2.71 4.46 -19.66
N ALA A 278 3.69 3.62 -20.04
CA ALA A 278 3.41 2.44 -20.87
C ALA A 278 2.37 1.54 -20.23
N THR A 279 1.34 1.19 -20.99
CA THR A 279 0.26 0.29 -20.58
C THR A 279 0.39 -1.01 -21.38
N ALA A 280 0.52 -2.14 -20.68
CA ALA A 280 0.49 -3.46 -21.32
C ALA A 280 -0.89 -3.76 -21.90
N THR A 281 -0.95 -4.56 -22.94
CA THR A 281 -2.20 -5.04 -23.55
C THR A 281 -2.71 -6.28 -22.82
N LYS A 282 -4.03 -6.51 -22.84
CA LYS A 282 -4.60 -7.72 -22.27
C LYS A 282 -4.06 -8.95 -23.02
N ASN A 283 -3.63 -9.95 -22.29
CA ASN A 283 -3.10 -11.18 -22.85
C ASN A 283 -4.28 -12.09 -23.29
N VAL A 284 -4.23 -12.59 -24.51
CA VAL A 284 -5.30 -13.40 -25.09
C VAL A 284 -4.99 -14.88 -24.89
N GLU A 285 -6.01 -15.66 -24.57
CA GLU A 285 -5.91 -17.11 -24.47
C GLU A 285 -5.63 -17.76 -25.84
N LYS A 286 -4.76 -18.75 -25.83
CA LYS A 286 -4.54 -19.67 -26.91
C LYS A 286 -4.77 -21.07 -26.38
N GLU A 287 -5.75 -21.80 -26.94
CA GLU A 287 -6.06 -23.19 -26.55
C GLU A 287 -6.30 -23.36 -25.01
N GLY A 288 -6.96 -22.37 -24.40
CA GLY A 288 -7.27 -22.38 -22.97
C GLY A 288 -6.12 -21.91 -22.06
N ILE A 289 -4.92 -21.68 -22.61
CA ILE A 289 -3.74 -21.21 -21.86
C ILE A 289 -3.22 -19.92 -22.46
N LYS A 290 -3.12 -18.86 -21.65
CA LYS A 290 -2.50 -17.61 -22.07
C LYS A 290 -0.99 -17.80 -22.21
N PRO A 291 -0.35 -17.22 -23.24
CA PRO A 291 1.10 -17.21 -23.31
C PRO A 291 1.74 -16.45 -22.15
N LEU A 292 2.99 -16.77 -21.83
CA LEU A 292 3.73 -16.02 -20.83
C LEU A 292 3.84 -14.55 -21.20
N PRO A 293 3.75 -13.61 -20.24
CA PRO A 293 3.92 -12.19 -20.51
C PRO A 293 5.31 -11.90 -21.08
N GLU A 294 5.37 -11.17 -22.20
CA GLU A 294 6.61 -10.60 -22.67
C GLU A 294 7.00 -9.42 -21.78
N SER A 295 8.19 -9.52 -21.19
CA SER A 295 8.75 -8.46 -20.35
C SER A 295 9.44 -7.39 -21.21
N ARG A 296 9.64 -6.22 -20.65
CA ARG A 296 10.43 -5.13 -21.21
C ARG A 296 11.70 -4.84 -20.42
N PHE A 297 11.89 -5.51 -19.30
CA PHE A 297 13.06 -5.38 -18.43
C PHE A 297 13.61 -6.76 -18.14
N PHE A 298 14.93 -6.84 -18.10
CA PHE A 298 15.68 -8.05 -17.82
C PHE A 298 16.76 -7.73 -16.80
N VAL A 299 17.04 -8.66 -15.91
CA VAL A 299 18.10 -8.52 -14.90
C VAL A 299 19.21 -9.51 -15.15
N GLU A 300 20.43 -9.12 -14.83
CA GLU A 300 21.58 -10.01 -14.84
C GLU A 300 21.36 -11.19 -13.89
N ARG A 301 21.79 -12.38 -14.30
CA ARG A 301 21.66 -13.59 -13.50
C ARG A 301 22.33 -13.47 -12.13
N ASN A 302 23.51 -12.86 -12.05
CA ASN A 302 24.24 -12.66 -10.82
C ASN A 302 23.48 -11.80 -9.77
N LEU A 303 22.63 -10.85 -10.21
CA LEU A 303 21.75 -10.11 -9.33
C LEU A 303 20.62 -11.01 -8.83
N TRP A 304 20.03 -11.81 -9.72
CA TRP A 304 18.97 -12.74 -9.34
C TRP A 304 19.44 -13.79 -8.35
N ASP A 305 20.63 -14.36 -8.55
CA ASP A 305 21.22 -15.37 -7.67
C ASP A 305 21.41 -14.87 -6.22
N LYS A 306 21.67 -13.56 -6.03
CA LYS A 306 21.69 -12.95 -4.69
C LYS A 306 20.32 -12.97 -4.00
N TYR A 307 19.25 -12.82 -4.76
CA TYR A 307 17.88 -12.88 -4.21
C TYR A 307 17.44 -14.33 -3.96
N THR A 308 17.78 -15.28 -4.83
CA THR A 308 17.44 -16.69 -4.64
C THR A 308 18.13 -17.30 -3.41
N ALA A 309 19.28 -16.77 -2.99
CA ALA A 309 19.94 -17.16 -1.74
C ALA A 309 19.09 -16.80 -0.49
N GLN A 310 18.24 -15.78 -0.56
CA GLN A 310 17.37 -15.32 0.52
C GLN A 310 15.92 -15.79 0.37
N TYR A 311 15.47 -15.92 -0.89
CA TYR A 311 14.10 -16.28 -1.26
C TYR A 311 14.16 -17.58 -2.08
N ASN A 312 14.37 -18.70 -1.39
CA ASN A 312 14.70 -20.01 -1.98
C ASN A 312 13.49 -20.93 -2.19
N GLU A 313 12.29 -20.50 -1.80
CA GLU A 313 11.09 -21.30 -2.07
C GLU A 313 10.71 -21.27 -3.56
N ALA A 314 10.14 -22.38 -4.04
CA ALA A 314 9.77 -22.54 -5.45
C ALA A 314 8.65 -21.59 -5.89
N TYR A 315 7.82 -21.14 -4.96
CA TYR A 315 6.66 -20.29 -5.21
C TYR A 315 6.60 -19.10 -4.26
N SER A 316 6.03 -17.99 -4.76
CA SER A 316 5.81 -16.78 -3.99
C SER A 316 4.38 -16.29 -4.19
N LEU A 317 3.71 -15.90 -3.10
CA LEU A 317 2.51 -15.10 -3.20
C LEU A 317 2.92 -13.66 -3.53
N CYS A 318 2.46 -13.17 -4.67
CA CYS A 318 2.77 -11.85 -5.21
C CYS A 318 1.51 -10.99 -5.25
N TRP A 319 1.61 -9.71 -4.91
CA TRP A 319 0.49 -8.77 -5.07
C TRP A 319 0.95 -7.42 -5.64
N ARG A 320 0.02 -6.74 -6.32
CA ARG A 320 0.30 -5.40 -6.84
C ARG A 320 0.59 -4.44 -5.69
N SER A 321 1.76 -3.81 -5.72
CA SER A 321 2.14 -2.76 -4.78
C SER A 321 1.33 -1.48 -5.04
N LEU A 322 1.30 -1.03 -6.30
CA LEU A 322 0.55 0.16 -6.71
C LEU A 322 -0.92 -0.20 -6.99
N THR A 323 -1.81 0.29 -6.15
CA THR A 323 -3.26 0.06 -6.23
C THR A 323 -4.01 1.28 -5.64
N SER A 324 -5.34 1.23 -5.62
CA SER A 324 -6.15 2.30 -5.03
C SER A 324 -7.33 1.72 -4.26
N PRO A 325 -7.69 2.30 -3.11
CA PRO A 325 -8.92 1.96 -2.39
C PRO A 325 -10.20 2.17 -3.21
N THR A 326 -10.13 2.93 -4.32
CA THR A 326 -11.26 3.22 -5.21
C THR A 326 -11.37 2.28 -6.41
N ASN A 327 -10.43 1.35 -6.58
CA ASN A 327 -10.50 0.34 -7.64
C ASN A 327 -11.62 -0.68 -7.36
N ALA A 328 -12.05 -1.42 -8.38
CA ALA A 328 -12.98 -2.55 -8.20
C ALA A 328 -12.46 -3.57 -7.19
N ARG A 329 -11.15 -3.86 -7.24
CA ARG A 329 -10.41 -4.60 -6.22
C ARG A 329 -9.11 -3.86 -5.89
N THR A 330 -8.83 -3.69 -4.61
CA THR A 330 -7.60 -3.07 -4.12
C THR A 330 -6.49 -4.10 -4.00
N THR A 331 -6.83 -5.26 -3.46
CA THR A 331 -5.91 -6.39 -3.35
C THR A 331 -6.01 -7.29 -4.56
N ILE A 332 -4.92 -7.35 -5.32
CA ILE A 332 -4.80 -8.19 -6.52
C ILE A 332 -3.57 -9.04 -6.33
N ALA A 333 -3.78 -10.33 -6.08
CA ALA A 333 -2.74 -11.27 -5.77
C ALA A 333 -2.75 -12.51 -6.66
N MET A 334 -1.57 -13.07 -6.89
CA MET A 334 -1.34 -14.32 -7.62
C MET A 334 -0.10 -15.02 -7.07
N ILE A 335 -0.08 -16.33 -7.10
CA ILE A 335 1.13 -17.12 -6.84
C ILE A 335 1.92 -17.22 -8.15
N LEU A 336 3.19 -16.87 -8.07
CA LEU A 336 4.12 -17.03 -9.18
C LEU A 336 5.22 -18.05 -8.81
N PRO A 337 5.71 -18.85 -9.76
CA PRO A 337 7.01 -19.50 -9.60
C PRO A 337 8.08 -18.46 -9.29
N SER A 338 9.13 -18.88 -8.57
CA SER A 338 10.22 -17.97 -8.21
C SER A 338 10.79 -17.27 -9.45
N CYS A 339 10.67 -15.96 -9.51
CA CYS A 339 11.10 -15.13 -10.63
C CYS A 339 11.44 -13.71 -10.19
N PRO A 340 12.27 -12.97 -10.94
CA PRO A 340 12.53 -11.57 -10.65
C PRO A 340 11.25 -10.74 -10.74
N THR A 341 10.90 -10.03 -9.66
CA THR A 341 9.75 -9.11 -9.63
C THR A 341 10.25 -7.69 -9.40
N CYS A 342 9.69 -6.71 -10.14
CA CYS A 342 10.03 -5.31 -9.91
C CYS A 342 9.25 -4.71 -8.73
N GLN A 343 9.59 -3.47 -8.33
CA GLN A 343 8.99 -2.78 -7.19
C GLN A 343 7.47 -2.56 -7.27
N SER A 344 6.85 -2.82 -8.42
CA SER A 344 5.38 -2.79 -8.55
C SER A 344 4.70 -4.05 -8.01
N ILE A 345 5.50 -5.04 -7.58
CA ILE A 345 5.06 -6.26 -6.91
C ILE A 345 5.71 -6.32 -5.52
N GLN A 346 4.90 -6.59 -4.51
CA GLN A 346 5.33 -7.10 -3.21
C GLN A 346 5.15 -8.61 -3.22
N MET A 347 5.94 -9.32 -2.45
CA MET A 347 5.84 -10.78 -2.36
C MET A 347 6.05 -11.29 -0.95
N LEU A 348 5.61 -12.51 -0.70
CA LEU A 348 6.00 -13.31 0.45
C LEU A 348 6.24 -14.77 0.04
N GLN A 349 7.08 -15.44 0.79
CA GLN A 349 7.31 -16.89 0.75
C GLN A 349 6.99 -17.54 2.08
N THR A 350 6.65 -18.81 2.05
CA THR A 350 6.50 -19.69 3.19
C THR A 350 6.83 -21.11 2.75
N ASP A 351 7.33 -21.92 3.65
CA ASP A 351 7.61 -23.35 3.46
C ASP A 351 6.33 -24.21 3.40
N ASN A 352 5.19 -23.67 3.85
CA ASN A 352 3.91 -24.33 3.84
C ASN A 352 3.10 -23.99 2.59
N MET A 353 3.04 -24.91 1.64
CA MET A 353 2.35 -24.73 0.36
C MET A 353 0.82 -24.62 0.49
N GLN A 354 0.22 -25.27 1.48
CA GLN A 354 -1.20 -25.12 1.77
C GLN A 354 -1.51 -23.72 2.31
N ASP A 355 -0.66 -23.20 3.21
CA ASP A 355 -0.78 -21.82 3.68
C ASP A 355 -0.65 -20.81 2.52
N LEU A 356 0.23 -21.07 1.57
CA LEU A 356 0.40 -20.20 0.40
C LEU A 356 -0.89 -20.11 -0.43
N LEU A 357 -1.57 -21.25 -0.65
CA LEU A 357 -2.86 -21.31 -1.37
C LEU A 357 -4.00 -20.67 -0.57
N MET A 358 -4.03 -20.89 0.76
CA MET A 358 -4.99 -20.21 1.64
C MET A 358 -4.81 -18.70 1.63
N MET A 359 -3.57 -18.22 1.70
CA MET A 359 -3.26 -16.80 1.65
C MET A 359 -3.61 -16.18 0.29
N LEU A 360 -3.46 -16.90 -0.82
CA LEU A 360 -3.92 -16.41 -2.14
C LEU A 360 -5.42 -16.16 -2.13
N ALA A 361 -6.19 -17.10 -1.61
CA ALA A 361 -7.65 -16.97 -1.53
C ALA A 361 -8.05 -15.85 -0.56
N LEU A 362 -7.40 -15.76 0.59
CA LEU A 362 -7.59 -14.69 1.57
C LEU A 362 -7.34 -13.31 0.95
N PHE A 363 -6.19 -13.08 0.31
CA PHE A 363 -5.83 -11.79 -0.29
C PHE A 363 -6.82 -11.34 -1.37
N ASN A 364 -7.36 -12.28 -2.13
CA ASN A 364 -8.31 -12.00 -3.20
C ASN A 364 -9.77 -11.97 -2.72
N SER A 365 -10.04 -12.24 -1.44
CA SER A 365 -11.40 -12.21 -0.89
C SER A 365 -11.87 -10.78 -0.62
N LEU A 366 -13.18 -10.56 -0.72
CA LEU A 366 -13.81 -9.27 -0.48
C LEU A 366 -13.64 -8.80 0.97
N PRO A 367 -13.80 -9.64 2.02
CA PRO A 367 -13.59 -9.19 3.39
C PRO A 367 -12.16 -8.70 3.65
N PHE A 368 -11.14 -9.41 3.17
CA PHE A 368 -9.76 -8.98 3.31
C PHE A 368 -9.48 -7.66 2.57
N ASP A 369 -9.97 -7.53 1.34
CA ASP A 369 -9.85 -6.31 0.53
C ASP A 369 -10.52 -5.12 1.24
N TYR A 370 -11.67 -5.32 1.87
CA TYR A 370 -12.36 -4.29 2.66
C TYR A 370 -11.46 -3.76 3.80
N PHE A 371 -10.90 -4.64 4.62
CA PHE A 371 -10.02 -4.21 5.72
C PHE A 371 -8.72 -3.57 5.20
N VAL A 372 -8.19 -4.05 4.08
CA VAL A 372 -7.04 -3.40 3.41
C VAL A 372 -7.40 -1.97 3.02
N ARG A 373 -8.56 -1.72 2.41
CA ARG A 373 -9.02 -0.38 2.01
C ARG A 373 -9.08 0.58 3.19
N LEU A 374 -9.65 0.13 4.30
CA LEU A 374 -9.78 0.95 5.51
C LEU A 374 -8.42 1.31 6.13
N LYS A 375 -7.40 0.46 5.97
CA LYS A 375 -6.07 0.65 6.57
C LYS A 375 -5.02 1.25 5.63
N MET A 376 -5.30 1.31 4.34
CA MET A 376 -4.33 1.76 3.35
C MET A 376 -4.23 3.29 3.32
N PRO A 377 -3.07 3.89 3.67
CA PRO A 377 -2.94 5.34 3.79
C PRO A 377 -2.82 6.08 2.45
N GLY A 378 -2.66 5.35 1.34
CA GLY A 378 -2.41 5.92 0.01
C GLY A 378 -2.58 4.89 -1.09
N ILE A 379 -1.72 4.94 -2.09
CA ILE A 379 -1.79 4.09 -3.30
C ILE A 379 -0.75 2.97 -3.32
N ASP A 380 0.02 2.78 -2.24
CA ASP A 380 1.03 1.71 -2.14
C ASP A 380 0.63 0.71 -1.06
N LEU A 381 0.24 -0.49 -1.47
CA LEU A 381 -0.11 -1.60 -0.57
C LEU A 381 1.17 -2.28 -0.08
N THR A 382 1.71 -1.76 1.00
CA THR A 382 2.97 -2.21 1.58
C THR A 382 2.79 -3.45 2.46
N GLN A 383 3.89 -4.15 2.71
CA GLN A 383 3.97 -5.25 3.68
C GLN A 383 3.51 -4.84 5.09
N SER A 384 3.81 -3.60 5.50
CA SER A 384 3.41 -3.08 6.81
C SER A 384 1.89 -2.99 6.97
N VAL A 385 1.15 -2.72 5.89
CA VAL A 385 -0.32 -2.77 5.90
C VAL A 385 -0.79 -4.21 6.04
N ILE A 386 -0.30 -5.11 5.18
CA ILE A 386 -0.69 -6.54 5.19
C ILE A 386 -0.48 -7.18 6.56
N LYS A 387 0.68 -6.98 7.18
CA LYS A 387 1.03 -7.55 8.50
C LYS A 387 0.04 -7.23 9.60
N GLN A 388 -0.67 -6.12 9.48
CA GLN A 388 -1.61 -5.59 10.48
C GLN A 388 -3.08 -5.79 10.12
N ILE A 389 -3.40 -6.51 9.02
CA ILE A 389 -4.77 -6.84 8.69
C ILE A 389 -5.27 -7.94 9.63
N PRO A 390 -6.47 -7.79 10.24
CA PRO A 390 -7.09 -8.88 10.98
C PRO A 390 -7.49 -9.99 10.02
N VAL A 391 -7.22 -11.23 10.40
CA VAL A 391 -7.50 -12.40 9.55
C VAL A 391 -8.14 -13.52 10.38
N PRO A 392 -8.90 -14.43 9.75
CA PRO A 392 -9.44 -15.59 10.43
C PRO A 392 -8.33 -16.41 11.11
N SER A 393 -8.62 -16.95 12.30
CA SER A 393 -7.72 -17.86 12.98
C SER A 393 -7.62 -19.18 12.20
N ARG A 394 -6.55 -19.95 12.41
CA ARG A 394 -6.42 -21.28 11.77
C ARG A 394 -7.58 -22.20 12.10
N ALA A 395 -8.08 -22.17 13.33
CA ALA A 395 -9.22 -22.97 13.77
C ALA A 395 -10.53 -22.65 13.01
N SER A 396 -10.68 -21.43 12.49
CA SER A 396 -11.84 -21.08 11.68
C SER A 396 -11.96 -21.92 10.41
N TYR A 397 -10.86 -22.38 9.87
CA TYR A 397 -10.83 -23.18 8.64
C TYR A 397 -11.20 -24.66 8.85
N ASP A 398 -11.16 -25.16 10.07
CA ASP A 398 -11.52 -26.55 10.42
C ASP A 398 -13.02 -26.71 10.69
N GLN A 399 -13.78 -25.63 10.72
CA GLN A 399 -15.23 -25.67 10.92
C GLN A 399 -15.93 -26.43 9.80
N GLN A 400 -16.87 -27.31 10.20
CA GLN A 400 -17.75 -27.99 9.25
C GLN A 400 -18.80 -27.04 8.70
N LEU A 401 -18.92 -26.98 7.41
CA LEU A 401 -19.85 -26.11 6.69
C LEU A 401 -20.59 -26.90 5.61
N CYS A 402 -21.91 -26.74 5.55
CA CYS A 402 -22.70 -27.15 4.39
C CYS A 402 -22.78 -25.96 3.40
N PHE A 403 -22.07 -26.07 2.29
CA PHE A 403 -22.03 -25.05 1.26
C PHE A 403 -22.25 -25.71 -0.12
N ASN A 404 -23.17 -25.16 -0.92
CA ASN A 404 -23.55 -25.70 -2.22
C ASN A 404 -23.84 -27.22 -2.18
N LYS A 405 -24.65 -27.66 -1.21
CA LYS A 405 -25.07 -29.07 -1.00
C LYS A 405 -23.91 -30.03 -0.65
N LYS A 406 -22.73 -29.52 -0.40
CA LYS A 406 -21.58 -30.32 0.07
C LYS A 406 -21.26 -29.98 1.51
N THR A 407 -21.07 -30.95 2.36
CA THR A 407 -20.65 -30.78 3.77
C THR A 407 -19.21 -31.24 3.92
N CYS A 408 -18.33 -30.32 4.26
CA CYS A 408 -16.92 -30.56 4.57
C CYS A 408 -16.35 -29.38 5.35
N THR A 409 -15.07 -29.39 5.65
CA THR A 409 -14.43 -28.25 6.33
C THR A 409 -14.42 -27.01 5.44
N LEU A 410 -14.43 -25.85 6.06
CA LEU A 410 -14.28 -24.57 5.35
C LEU A 410 -13.00 -24.54 4.50
N LYS A 411 -11.91 -25.13 5.01
CA LYS A 411 -10.64 -25.31 4.28
C LYS A 411 -10.84 -26.07 2.96
N ASN A 412 -11.56 -27.21 2.99
CA ASN A 412 -11.81 -28.01 1.79
C ASN A 412 -12.65 -27.25 0.74
N HIS A 413 -13.63 -26.46 1.18
CA HIS A 413 -14.39 -25.61 0.27
C HIS A 413 -13.50 -24.56 -0.42
N ILE A 414 -12.64 -23.88 0.36
CA ILE A 414 -11.71 -22.88 -0.16
C ILE A 414 -10.72 -23.53 -1.13
N PHE A 415 -10.11 -24.68 -0.77
CA PHE A 415 -9.17 -25.37 -1.65
C PHE A 415 -9.82 -25.83 -2.95
N SER A 416 -11.07 -26.30 -2.91
CA SER A 416 -11.79 -26.70 -4.13
C SER A 416 -12.01 -25.51 -5.09
N CYS A 417 -12.34 -24.34 -4.55
CA CYS A 417 -12.44 -23.11 -5.35
C CYS A 417 -11.09 -22.67 -5.91
N VAL A 418 -10.03 -22.68 -5.08
CA VAL A 418 -8.67 -22.30 -5.52
C VAL A 418 -8.16 -23.25 -6.60
N TYR A 419 -8.34 -24.56 -6.41
CA TYR A 419 -7.98 -25.55 -7.41
C TYR A 419 -8.70 -25.31 -8.74
N TYR A 420 -10.01 -25.03 -8.70
CA TYR A 420 -10.79 -24.72 -9.90
C TYR A 420 -10.25 -23.51 -10.65
N LEU A 421 -9.90 -22.45 -9.93
CA LEU A 421 -9.39 -21.19 -10.53
C LEU A 421 -7.98 -21.32 -11.10
N LEU A 422 -7.15 -22.25 -10.57
CA LEU A 422 -5.74 -22.39 -10.93
C LEU A 422 -5.43 -23.63 -11.77
N LYS A 423 -6.36 -24.56 -11.99
CA LYS A 423 -6.12 -25.85 -12.67
C LYS A 423 -5.53 -25.72 -14.08
N ASN A 424 -5.73 -24.57 -14.75
CA ASN A 424 -5.20 -24.28 -16.07
C ASN A 424 -3.88 -23.49 -16.05
N GLU A 425 -3.30 -23.22 -14.88
CA GLU A 425 -1.98 -22.60 -14.76
C GLU A 425 -0.93 -23.69 -14.57
N ASP A 426 -0.41 -24.19 -15.68
CA ASP A 426 0.56 -25.30 -15.78
C ASP A 426 1.78 -25.13 -14.88
N ARG A 427 2.22 -23.88 -14.66
CA ARG A 427 3.36 -23.57 -13.78
C ARG A 427 3.11 -23.83 -12.30
N LEU A 428 1.85 -24.01 -11.90
CA LEU A 428 1.43 -24.28 -10.52
C LEU A 428 1.01 -25.73 -10.26
N GLU A 429 1.15 -26.63 -11.23
CA GLU A 429 0.79 -28.06 -11.07
C GLU A 429 1.45 -28.67 -9.82
N GLY A 430 2.75 -28.45 -9.62
CA GLY A 430 3.47 -28.96 -8.44
C GLY A 430 2.96 -28.39 -7.11
N LEU A 431 2.48 -27.14 -7.11
CA LEU A 431 1.86 -26.53 -5.93
C LEU A 431 0.49 -27.14 -5.64
N LEU A 432 -0.35 -27.32 -6.66
CA LEU A 432 -1.71 -27.85 -6.53
C LEU A 432 -1.74 -29.31 -6.04
N LYS A 433 -0.73 -30.10 -6.29
CA LYS A 433 -0.58 -31.47 -5.75
C LYS A 433 -0.64 -31.50 -4.20
N ASN A 434 -0.29 -30.42 -3.53
CA ASN A 434 -0.34 -30.36 -2.06
C ASN A 434 -1.77 -30.33 -1.49
N ILE A 435 -2.77 -30.11 -2.32
CA ILE A 435 -4.18 -30.05 -1.90
C ILE A 435 -5.09 -31.06 -2.62
N GLU A 436 -4.58 -31.90 -3.53
CA GLU A 436 -5.39 -32.83 -4.34
C GLU A 436 -6.32 -33.74 -3.50
N ASN A 437 -5.86 -34.18 -2.35
CA ASN A 437 -6.65 -35.03 -1.44
C ASN A 437 -7.68 -34.25 -0.60
N GLU A 438 -7.66 -32.92 -0.65
CA GLU A 438 -8.50 -32.04 0.15
C GLU A 438 -9.54 -31.30 -0.68
N VAL A 439 -9.58 -31.55 -1.99
CA VAL A 439 -10.49 -30.88 -2.93
C VAL A 439 -11.59 -31.83 -3.41
N TYR A 440 -12.72 -31.27 -3.76
CA TYR A 440 -13.79 -31.95 -4.50
C TYR A 440 -14.09 -31.22 -5.80
N ALA A 441 -14.65 -31.92 -6.77
CA ALA A 441 -15.01 -31.33 -8.05
C ALA A 441 -16.15 -30.32 -7.88
N LEU A 442 -15.94 -29.09 -8.35
CA LEU A 442 -17.01 -28.11 -8.51
C LEU A 442 -17.75 -28.38 -9.83
N ASP A 443 -18.96 -27.82 -9.94
CA ASP A 443 -19.74 -27.89 -11.15
C ASP A 443 -18.94 -27.30 -12.34
N ALA A 444 -18.92 -28.03 -13.45
CA ALA A 444 -18.13 -27.67 -14.63
C ALA A 444 -18.65 -26.40 -15.32
N ASP A 445 -19.93 -26.08 -15.15
CA ASP A 445 -20.57 -24.92 -15.78
C ASP A 445 -20.33 -23.59 -15.01
N LEU A 446 -19.69 -23.66 -13.84
CA LEU A 446 -19.36 -22.46 -13.07
C LEU A 446 -18.36 -21.57 -13.81
N THR A 447 -18.69 -20.31 -13.87
CA THR A 447 -17.76 -19.29 -14.40
C THR A 447 -16.70 -18.93 -13.36
N PHE A 448 -15.57 -18.40 -13.83
CA PHE A 448 -14.51 -17.87 -13.00
C PHE A 448 -15.02 -16.82 -11.97
N ILE A 449 -15.97 -15.97 -12.39
CA ILE A 449 -16.57 -14.94 -11.53
C ILE A 449 -17.41 -15.58 -10.42
N GLU A 450 -18.19 -16.60 -10.73
CA GLU A 450 -19.03 -17.27 -9.73
C GLU A 450 -18.17 -17.97 -8.68
N VAL A 451 -17.09 -18.65 -9.08
CA VAL A 451 -16.18 -19.28 -8.11
C VAL A 451 -15.48 -18.25 -7.22
N ARG A 452 -15.12 -17.08 -7.75
CA ARG A 452 -14.59 -15.98 -6.93
C ARG A 452 -15.63 -15.47 -5.93
N LYS A 453 -16.89 -15.32 -6.32
CA LYS A 453 -17.98 -14.96 -5.39
C LYS A 453 -18.19 -16.02 -4.31
N MET A 454 -18.06 -17.30 -4.66
CA MET A 454 -18.08 -18.37 -3.65
C MET A 454 -16.96 -18.18 -2.62
N LEU A 455 -15.75 -17.86 -3.05
CA LEU A 455 -14.64 -17.56 -2.14
C LEU A 455 -14.90 -16.33 -1.26
N ASP A 456 -15.52 -15.28 -1.79
CA ASP A 456 -15.92 -14.11 -1.01
C ASP A 456 -16.90 -14.50 0.12
N MET A 457 -17.90 -15.35 -0.18
CA MET A 457 -18.86 -15.87 0.81
C MET A 457 -18.20 -16.80 1.84
N LEU A 458 -17.31 -17.68 1.39
CA LEU A 458 -16.58 -18.57 2.30
C LEU A 458 -15.69 -17.80 3.27
N TYR A 459 -15.03 -16.73 2.79
CA TYR A 459 -14.26 -15.86 3.67
C TYR A 459 -15.14 -14.98 4.58
N ALA A 460 -16.35 -14.58 4.16
CA ALA A 460 -17.30 -13.96 5.06
C ALA A 460 -17.63 -14.87 6.24
N LYS A 461 -17.83 -16.19 5.99
CA LYS A 461 -18.01 -17.19 7.06
C LYS A 461 -16.73 -17.39 7.89
N ALA A 462 -15.54 -17.40 7.27
CA ALA A 462 -14.26 -17.49 7.99
C ALA A 462 -14.06 -16.32 8.96
N TYR A 463 -14.44 -15.11 8.55
CA TYR A 463 -14.43 -13.90 9.36
C TYR A 463 -15.57 -13.82 10.38
N ASP A 464 -16.49 -14.80 10.38
CA ASP A 464 -17.71 -14.81 11.20
C ASP A 464 -18.53 -13.52 11.04
N LEU A 465 -18.72 -13.08 9.79
CA LEU A 465 -19.55 -11.93 9.44
C LEU A 465 -21.02 -12.38 9.33
N SER A 466 -21.94 -11.56 9.83
CA SER A 466 -23.35 -11.72 9.53
C SER A 466 -23.64 -11.44 8.05
N ASP A 467 -24.73 -11.98 7.52
CA ASP A 467 -25.13 -11.72 6.12
C ASP A 467 -25.34 -10.22 5.90
N GLN A 468 -25.94 -9.49 6.86
CA GLN A 468 -26.09 -8.04 6.80
C GLN A 468 -24.74 -7.32 6.74
N ALA A 469 -23.79 -7.66 7.61
CA ALA A 469 -22.45 -7.04 7.61
C ALA A 469 -21.70 -7.31 6.29
N TYR A 470 -21.88 -8.50 5.72
CA TYR A 470 -21.30 -8.82 4.41
C TYR A 470 -21.94 -8.01 3.28
N ASP A 471 -23.27 -7.85 3.26
CA ASP A 471 -23.99 -7.05 2.26
C ASP A 471 -23.59 -5.57 2.36
N GLU A 472 -23.51 -5.01 3.56
CA GLU A 472 -23.02 -3.64 3.81
C GLU A 472 -21.60 -3.47 3.28
N MET A 473 -20.70 -4.41 3.61
CA MET A 473 -19.32 -4.42 3.12
C MET A 473 -19.28 -4.48 1.59
N GLN A 474 -20.06 -5.36 0.96
CA GLN A 474 -20.15 -5.51 -0.49
C GLN A 474 -20.63 -4.23 -1.18
N SER A 475 -21.55 -3.50 -0.56
CA SER A 475 -22.11 -2.25 -1.09
C SER A 475 -21.08 -1.13 -1.24
N THR A 476 -19.96 -1.20 -0.48
CA THR A 476 -18.86 -0.24 -0.55
C THR A 476 -17.95 -0.43 -1.76
N PHE A 477 -18.05 -1.59 -2.42
CA PHE A 477 -17.26 -1.87 -3.61
C PHE A 477 -17.95 -1.38 -4.88
N PRO A 478 -17.21 -0.83 -5.86
CA PRO A 478 -17.74 -0.59 -7.19
C PRO A 478 -18.34 -1.89 -7.75
N LYS A 479 -19.47 -1.78 -8.46
CA LYS A 479 -20.13 -2.97 -9.03
C LYS A 479 -19.14 -3.82 -9.84
N TYR A 480 -19.20 -5.12 -9.59
CA TYR A 480 -18.51 -6.17 -10.34
C TYR A 480 -18.85 -6.15 -11.82
#